data_c48d7dde094c474bb9bdf8445c5f00cf
#
_entry.id   c48d7dde094c474bb9bdf8445c5f00cf
#
_cell.length_a   1.000
_cell.length_b   1.000
_cell.length_c   1.000
_cell.angle_alpha   90.00
_cell.angle_beta   90.00
_cell.angle_gamma   90.00
#
_symmetry.space_group_name_H-M   'P 1'
#
loop_
_entity.id
_entity.type
_entity.pdbx_description
1 polymer ?
#
loop_
_entity_poly.entity_id
_entity_poly.type
_entity_poly.pdbx_seq_one_letter_code
_entity_poly.pdbx_strand_id
1 'polypeptide(L)'
;MKKNLFIFTFLLGAFSLSAQAQKQEKTITVEVQNNWNQPKADAPVVINLHELHAGFKVKSAVVMEGMKEIPSQLDDLNRDRKMDELVFVADLPAHGRKTFQVTLSSEKLLHLRLTGYVLPP
;
A
#
# COMPACT_ATOMS: atom_id res chain seq x y z
N MET A 1 -16.75 47.87 11.19
CA MET A 1 -16.82 47.49 10.45
C MET A 1 -15.76 47.12 9.80
N LYS A 2 -15.21 47.33 9.53
CA LYS A 2 -14.20 47.07 8.92
C LYS A 2 -13.29 46.17 9.47
N LYS A 3 -13.20 45.92 10.56
CA LYS A 3 -12.32 45.12 11.12
C LYS A 3 -12.40 43.76 10.71
N ASN A 4 -13.39 43.30 10.45
CA ASN A 4 -13.46 41.92 10.15
C ASN A 4 -12.74 41.52 9.01
N LEU A 5 -12.45 42.26 8.18
CA LEU A 5 -11.83 41.88 7.09
C LEU A 5 -10.59 41.28 7.27
N PHE A 6 -9.76 41.72 7.99
CA PHE A 6 -8.55 41.18 7.98
C PHE A 6 -8.54 39.82 8.40
N ILE A 7 -9.47 39.41 8.98
CA ILE A 7 -9.52 38.13 9.38
C ILE A 7 -9.25 37.21 8.37
N PHE A 8 -9.78 37.32 7.28
CA PHE A 8 -9.55 36.38 6.36
C PHE A 8 -8.29 36.44 5.80
N THR A 9 -7.67 37.37 5.96
CA THR A 9 -6.50 37.43 5.33
C THR A 9 -5.68 36.34 5.79
N PHE A 10 -5.62 36.07 7.04
CA PHE A 10 -4.75 35.13 7.40
C PHE A 10 -5.17 33.80 7.04
N LEU A 11 -6.29 33.67 6.73
CA LEU A 11 -6.71 32.40 6.34
C LEU A 11 -5.99 32.07 5.15
N LEU A 12 -5.74 32.96 4.35
CA LEU A 12 -5.10 32.69 3.16
C LEU A 12 -3.79 32.16 3.44
N GLY A 13 -3.21 32.61 4.42
CA GLY A 13 -1.90 32.14 4.63
C GLY A 13 -1.96 30.67 4.83
N ALA A 14 -2.96 30.25 5.45
CA ALA A 14 -3.04 28.87 5.75
C ALA A 14 -3.11 28.08 4.51
N PHE A 15 -3.66 28.58 3.53
CA PHE A 15 -3.72 27.88 2.36
C PHE A 15 -2.44 27.60 1.77
N SER A 16 -1.57 28.44 1.89
CA SER A 16 -0.35 28.22 1.21
C SER A 16 0.22 26.92 1.67
N LEU A 17 -0.12 26.53 2.84
CA LEU A 17 0.43 25.33 3.30
C LEU A 17 -0.12 24.18 2.57
N SER A 18 -1.30 24.28 2.20
CA SER A 18 -1.88 23.12 1.58
C SER A 18 -1.28 22.85 0.25
N ALA A 19 -0.43 23.67 -0.19
CA ALA A 19 0.15 23.41 -1.47
C ALA A 19 1.02 22.20 -1.44
N GLN A 20 1.39 21.72 -0.30
CA GLN A 20 2.22 20.56 -0.30
C GLN A 20 1.52 19.32 -0.70
N ALA A 21 2.21 18.47 -1.41
CA ALA A 21 1.63 17.23 -1.84
C ALA A 21 1.32 16.39 -0.64
N GLN A 22 0.22 15.72 -0.64
CA GLN A 22 -0.14 14.88 0.46
C GLN A 22 -0.03 13.43 0.10
N LYS A 23 0.32 12.63 1.09
CA LYS A 23 0.39 11.21 0.89
C LYS A 23 -1.00 10.69 0.67
N GLN A 24 -1.16 9.83 -0.30
CA GLN A 24 -2.43 9.18 -0.56
C GLN A 24 -2.29 7.71 -0.26
N GLU A 25 -3.31 7.13 0.32
CA GLU A 25 -3.32 5.73 0.66
C GLU A 25 -4.67 5.10 0.37
N LYS A 26 -4.65 3.82 0.07
CA LYS A 26 -5.88 3.07 -0.11
C LYS A 26 -5.66 1.70 0.49
N THR A 27 -6.56 1.27 1.36
CA THR A 27 -6.48 -0.05 1.98
C THR A 27 -7.60 -0.92 1.44
N ILE A 28 -7.23 -2.12 1.02
CA ILE A 28 -8.21 -3.07 0.52
C ILE A 28 -8.06 -4.38 1.26
N THR A 29 -9.09 -5.16 1.27
CA THR A 29 -9.07 -6.49 1.85
C THR A 29 -9.01 -7.51 0.73
N VAL A 30 -8.06 -8.41 0.82
CA VAL A 30 -7.88 -9.43 -0.20
C VAL A 30 -8.11 -10.79 0.43
N GLU A 31 -9.03 -11.56 -0.12
CA GLU A 31 -9.27 -12.90 0.37
C GLU A 31 -8.67 -13.89 -0.62
N VAL A 32 -7.87 -14.81 -0.13
CA VAL A 32 -7.24 -15.82 -0.96
C VAL A 32 -7.76 -17.16 -0.54
N GLN A 33 -8.22 -17.96 -1.48
CA GLN A 33 -8.80 -19.24 -1.18
C GLN A 33 -8.08 -20.38 -1.88
N ASN A 34 -7.84 -21.46 -1.14
CA ASN A 34 -7.27 -22.67 -1.71
C ASN A 34 -8.41 -23.66 -1.94
N ASN A 35 -8.73 -23.95 -3.18
CA ASN A 35 -9.82 -24.84 -3.50
C ASN A 35 -9.40 -26.30 -3.58
N TRP A 36 -8.12 -26.58 -3.32
CA TRP A 36 -7.64 -27.94 -3.38
C TRP A 36 -7.78 -28.64 -2.05
N ASN A 37 -7.76 -29.94 -2.09
CA ASN A 37 -7.85 -30.71 -0.86
C ASN A 37 -6.49 -30.96 -0.23
N GLN A 38 -5.48 -30.22 -0.65
CA GLN A 38 -4.16 -30.29 -0.08
C GLN A 38 -3.67 -28.90 0.24
N PRO A 39 -2.87 -28.75 1.27
CA PRO A 39 -2.36 -27.43 1.61
C PRO A 39 -1.37 -26.97 0.56
N LYS A 40 -1.23 -25.67 0.42
CA LYS A 40 -0.28 -25.08 -0.48
C LYS A 40 0.64 -24.19 0.30
N ALA A 41 1.94 -24.44 0.20
CA ALA A 41 2.92 -23.59 0.83
C ALA A 41 3.43 -22.61 -0.23
N ASP A 42 3.71 -21.39 0.20
CA ASP A 42 4.29 -20.37 -0.68
C ASP A 42 3.50 -20.17 -1.96
N ALA A 43 2.21 -20.17 -1.85
CA ALA A 43 1.37 -19.95 -3.03
C ALA A 43 1.47 -18.49 -3.45
N PRO A 44 1.83 -18.21 -4.69
CA PRO A 44 1.94 -16.81 -5.11
C PRO A 44 0.57 -16.15 -5.26
N VAL A 45 0.46 -14.96 -4.78
CA VAL A 45 -0.75 -14.16 -4.90
C VAL A 45 -0.35 -12.95 -5.71
N VAL A 46 -0.99 -12.76 -6.85
CA VAL A 46 -0.67 -11.66 -7.76
C VAL A 46 -1.88 -10.76 -7.86
N ILE A 47 -1.72 -9.51 -7.58
CA ILE A 47 -2.80 -8.55 -7.63
C ILE A 47 -2.51 -7.55 -8.74
N ASN A 48 -3.42 -7.44 -9.68
CA ASN A 48 -3.29 -6.49 -10.76
C ASN A 48 -3.69 -5.11 -10.23
N LEU A 49 -2.73 -4.20 -10.13
CA LEU A 49 -2.98 -2.91 -9.55
C LEU A 49 -3.89 -2.04 -10.39
N HIS A 50 -3.92 -2.25 -11.69
CA HIS A 50 -4.75 -1.43 -12.54
C HIS A 50 -6.24 -1.68 -12.25
N GLU A 51 -6.57 -2.88 -11.84
CA GLU A 51 -7.95 -3.21 -11.56
C GLU A 51 -8.43 -2.62 -10.24
N LEU A 52 -7.53 -2.15 -9.42
CA LEU A 52 -7.91 -1.59 -8.14
C LEU A 52 -8.29 -0.12 -8.23
N HIS A 53 -7.95 0.54 -9.32
CA HIS A 53 -8.28 1.95 -9.53
C HIS A 53 -7.95 2.79 -8.30
N ALA A 54 -6.70 2.73 -7.88
CA ALA A 54 -6.29 3.43 -6.67
C ALA A 54 -6.50 4.95 -6.74
N GLY A 55 -6.39 5.50 -7.92
CA GLY A 55 -6.57 6.94 -8.05
C GLY A 55 -5.28 7.72 -7.87
N PHE A 56 -4.18 7.05 -7.65
CA PHE A 56 -2.89 7.69 -7.50
C PHE A 56 -1.81 6.72 -7.95
N LYS A 57 -0.59 7.22 -8.14
CA LYS A 57 0.51 6.38 -8.53
C LYS A 57 1.00 5.63 -7.32
N VAL A 58 0.94 4.32 -7.35
CA VAL A 58 1.34 3.48 -6.22
C VAL A 58 2.84 3.35 -6.21
N LYS A 59 3.47 3.75 -5.12
CA LYS A 59 4.90 3.65 -4.95
C LYS A 59 5.31 2.66 -3.87
N SER A 60 4.40 2.30 -3.01
CA SER A 60 4.70 1.28 -2.00
C SER A 60 3.42 0.57 -1.60
N ALA A 61 3.58 -0.59 -1.01
CA ALA A 61 2.47 -1.38 -0.53
C ALA A 61 2.88 -2.14 0.70
N VAL A 62 1.95 -2.33 1.62
CA VAL A 62 2.19 -3.13 2.81
C VAL A 62 1.09 -4.17 2.86
N VAL A 63 1.45 -5.43 3.04
CA VAL A 63 0.52 -6.54 3.14
C VAL A 63 0.54 -7.04 4.57
N MET A 64 -0.62 -7.10 5.20
CA MET A 64 -0.72 -7.57 6.58
C MET A 64 -1.65 -8.77 6.67
N GLU A 65 -1.24 -9.75 7.44
CA GLU A 65 -2.10 -10.85 7.79
C GLU A 65 -2.29 -10.70 9.29
N GLY A 66 -3.40 -10.13 9.72
CA GLY A 66 -3.58 -9.77 11.12
C GLY A 66 -2.57 -8.72 11.49
N MET A 67 -1.76 -9.00 12.49
CA MET A 67 -0.76 -8.05 12.93
C MET A 67 0.62 -8.34 12.34
N LYS A 68 0.71 -9.28 11.44
CA LYS A 68 1.99 -9.67 10.89
C LYS A 68 2.15 -9.12 9.48
N GLU A 69 3.26 -8.47 9.23
CA GLU A 69 3.52 -7.98 7.89
C GLU A 69 4.08 -9.10 7.02
N ILE A 70 3.56 -9.23 5.82
CA ILE A 70 3.97 -10.25 4.87
C ILE A 70 4.85 -9.58 3.83
N PRO A 71 6.03 -10.11 3.54
CA PRO A 71 6.87 -9.52 2.52
C PRO A 71 6.15 -9.49 1.17
N SER A 72 6.31 -8.41 0.45
CA SER A 72 5.64 -8.26 -0.82
C SER A 72 6.53 -7.47 -1.78
N GLN A 73 6.17 -7.47 -3.03
CA GLN A 73 6.96 -6.86 -4.08
C GLN A 73 6.04 -6.17 -5.08
N LEU A 74 6.42 -4.98 -5.50
CA LEU A 74 5.70 -4.28 -6.55
C LEU A 74 6.52 -4.42 -7.83
N ASP A 75 5.88 -4.78 -8.92
CA ASP A 75 6.54 -4.99 -10.19
C ASP A 75 6.03 -4.05 -11.27
N ASP A 76 6.97 -3.47 -12.01
CA ASP A 76 6.67 -2.64 -13.16
C ASP A 76 7.02 -3.51 -14.37
N LEU A 77 6.03 -4.13 -14.96
CA LEU A 77 6.26 -5.13 -15.99
C LEU A 77 6.66 -4.56 -17.33
N ASN A 78 6.24 -3.37 -17.64
CA ASN A 78 6.55 -2.78 -18.93
C ASN A 78 7.53 -1.62 -18.86
N ARG A 79 8.09 -1.39 -17.68
CA ARG A 79 9.10 -0.35 -17.49
C ARG A 79 8.62 1.06 -17.78
N ASP A 80 7.36 1.33 -17.52
CA ASP A 80 6.81 2.66 -17.73
C ASP A 80 6.84 3.46 -16.42
N ARG A 81 7.48 2.91 -15.37
CA ARG A 81 7.61 3.55 -14.07
C ARG A 81 6.30 3.61 -13.30
N LYS A 82 5.32 2.85 -13.72
CA LYS A 82 4.11 2.69 -12.95
C LYS A 82 4.03 1.25 -12.56
N MET A 83 3.69 0.99 -11.32
CA MET A 83 3.64 -0.38 -10.84
C MET A 83 2.41 -1.08 -11.41
N ASP A 84 2.61 -2.28 -11.88
CA ASP A 84 1.55 -3.06 -12.52
C ASP A 84 0.99 -4.14 -11.63
N GLU A 85 1.84 -4.74 -10.80
CA GLU A 85 1.42 -5.84 -9.95
C GLU A 85 1.97 -5.75 -8.55
N LEU A 86 1.23 -6.30 -7.61
CA LEU A 86 1.72 -6.53 -6.25
C LEU A 86 1.73 -8.04 -6.08
N VAL A 87 2.83 -8.58 -5.62
CA VAL A 87 2.99 -10.02 -5.47
C VAL A 87 3.43 -10.35 -4.05
N PHE A 88 2.85 -11.37 -3.48
CA PHE A 88 3.30 -11.90 -2.20
C PHE A 88 2.99 -13.40 -2.17
N VAL A 89 3.46 -14.12 -1.18
CA VAL A 89 3.18 -15.54 -1.07
C VAL A 89 2.37 -15.82 0.18
N ALA A 90 1.55 -16.82 0.13
CA ALA A 90 0.72 -17.20 1.25
C ALA A 90 0.74 -18.71 1.44
N ASP A 91 0.68 -19.15 2.69
CA ASP A 91 0.54 -20.55 3.00
C ASP A 91 -0.93 -20.79 3.27
N LEU A 92 -1.53 -21.69 2.52
CA LEU A 92 -2.95 -21.91 2.62
C LEU A 92 -3.24 -23.36 2.99
N PRO A 93 -4.08 -23.58 4.00
CA PRO A 93 -4.47 -24.94 4.33
C PRO A 93 -5.40 -25.51 3.26
N ALA A 94 -5.58 -26.81 3.26
CA ALA A 94 -6.49 -27.43 2.32
C ALA A 94 -7.89 -26.84 2.47
N HIS A 95 -8.51 -26.45 1.38
CA HIS A 95 -9.83 -25.82 1.35
C HIS A 95 -9.89 -24.59 2.24
N GLY A 96 -8.75 -23.99 2.58
CA GLY A 96 -8.72 -22.87 3.48
C GLY A 96 -8.71 -21.55 2.77
N ARG A 97 -8.95 -20.50 3.53
CA ARG A 97 -8.89 -19.16 3.00
C ARG A 97 -8.21 -18.27 4.01
N LYS A 98 -7.57 -17.24 3.52
CA LYS A 98 -6.94 -16.26 4.38
C LYS A 98 -7.29 -14.87 3.88
N THR A 99 -7.31 -13.94 4.81
CA THR A 99 -7.64 -12.56 4.50
C THR A 99 -6.43 -11.70 4.80
N PHE A 100 -6.10 -10.83 3.86
CA PHE A 100 -4.98 -9.92 4.02
C PHE A 100 -5.45 -8.49 3.85
N GLN A 101 -4.81 -7.58 4.56
CA GLN A 101 -5.09 -6.16 4.39
C GLN A 101 -3.93 -5.60 3.59
N VAL A 102 -4.23 -4.97 2.49
CA VAL A 102 -3.20 -4.40 1.63
C VAL A 102 -3.37 -2.89 1.61
N THR A 103 -2.34 -2.17 1.99
CA THR A 103 -2.35 -0.71 1.96
C THR A 103 -1.42 -0.23 0.88
N LEU A 104 -1.98 0.46 -0.10
CA LEU A 104 -1.22 1.04 -1.19
C LEU A 104 -0.93 2.49 -0.86
N SER A 105 0.24 2.98 -1.20
CA SER A 105 0.62 4.35 -0.87
C SER A 105 1.28 5.05 -2.04
N SER A 106 1.11 6.35 -2.10
CA SER A 106 1.73 7.17 -3.11
C SER A 106 3.16 7.55 -2.71
N GLU A 107 3.60 7.17 -1.53
CA GLU A 107 4.95 7.45 -1.09
C GLU A 107 5.76 6.20 -0.89
N LYS A 108 7.05 6.29 -1.08
CA LYS A 108 7.88 5.14 -0.86
C LYS A 108 8.07 4.91 0.61
N LEU A 109 8.20 3.63 0.94
CA LEU A 109 8.52 3.30 2.30
C LEU A 109 10.00 3.27 2.39
N LEU A 110 10.54 3.94 3.32
CA LEU A 110 11.91 3.80 3.42
C LEU A 110 12.18 3.51 4.78
N HIS A 111 12.99 3.76 5.26
CA HIS A 111 13.31 3.63 6.58
C HIS A 111 13.17 2.32 7.19
N LEU A 112 12.33 2.14 7.82
CA LEU A 112 12.22 1.05 8.51
C LEU A 112 12.82 -0.10 8.11
N ARG A 113 12.59 -0.47 7.16
CA ARG A 113 13.07 -1.64 6.77
C ARG A 113 14.46 -1.71 6.84
N LEU A 114 15.09 -0.84 6.50
CA LEU A 114 16.40 -0.90 6.49
C LEU A 114 16.96 -1.09 7.72
N THR A 115 16.63 -0.40 8.56
CA THR A 115 17.23 -0.45 9.75
C THR A 115 17.15 -1.80 10.14
N GLY A 116 16.20 -2.26 10.01
CA GLY A 116 16.04 -3.48 10.44
C GLY A 116 16.99 -4.36 10.08
N TYR A 117 17.41 -4.40 9.31
CA TYR A 117 18.05 -5.39 8.99
C TYR A 117 19.31 -5.29 8.95
N VAL A 118 19.51 -4.55 8.80
CA VAL A 118 20.70 -4.41 8.74
C VAL A 118 21.46 -5.01 9.63
N LEU A 119 21.35 -4.98 10.50
CA LEU A 119 22.05 -5.48 11.33
C LEU A 119 22.73 -6.53 11.25
N PRO A 120 22.65 -7.11 10.94
CA PRO A 120 23.18 -8.26 10.93
C PRO A 120 24.43 -8.19 10.89
N PRO A 121 24.99 -8.35 11.09
CA PRO A 121 26.19 -8.42 10.96
C PRO A 121 26.82 -9.15 10.82
#